data_ab05328c7dc260458dba75485e90071b
#
_entry.id   ab05328c7dc260458dba75485e90071b
#
_cell.length_a   1.000
_cell.length_b   1.000
_cell.length_c   1.000
_cell.angle_alpha   90.00
_cell.angle_beta   90.00
_cell.angle_gamma   90.00
#
_symmetry.space_group_name_H-M   'P 1'
#
loop_
_entity.id
_entity.type
_entity.pdbx_description
1 polymer ?
#
loop_
_entity_poly.entity_id
_entity_poly.type
_entity_poly.pdbx_seq_one_letter_code
_entity_poly.pdbx_strand_id
1 'polypeptide(L)'
;LSDCRVFEPRGASSKYGAFRCEVAVSPGDGRTEAAHHDAPPLAVVGVHLDPIDKERTESGFVRMGFLRSARAVLREALTSTPRSRAAREVTFWLSTWDDERVIVAGDFNTVPFTRTIRHMNRHFGEALRGTGDYLDGTYWKVDGRILPRIDFIFYAGALERVDAGIIEEKAGDHYPVVAEFLLP
;
A
#
# COMPACT_ATOMS: atom_id res chain seq x y z
N LEU A 1 -8.51 17.10 -4.33
CA LEU A 1 -9.11 15.80 -4.03
C LEU A 1 -10.61 15.89 -4.24
N SER A 2 -11.15 15.01 -5.04
CA SER A 2 -12.58 14.89 -5.33
C SER A 2 -13.00 13.42 -5.31
N ASP A 3 -14.29 13.17 -5.30
CA ASP A 3 -14.94 11.84 -5.34
C ASP A 3 -14.24 10.78 -4.46
N CYS A 4 -14.14 11.07 -3.17
CA CYS A 4 -13.55 10.14 -2.21
C CYS A 4 -14.56 9.06 -1.78
N ARG A 5 -14.14 7.80 -1.85
CA ARG A 5 -14.93 6.62 -1.45
C ARG A 5 -14.15 5.77 -0.47
N VAL A 6 -14.84 5.20 0.49
CA VAL A 6 -14.26 4.29 1.49
C VAL A 6 -14.72 2.87 1.19
N PHE A 7 -13.80 1.93 1.36
CA PHE A 7 -14.04 0.50 1.22
C PHE A 7 -13.59 -0.26 2.46
N GLU A 8 -14.49 -1.05 3.03
CA GLU A 8 -14.20 -1.92 4.17
C GLU A 8 -14.25 -3.39 3.71
N PRO A 9 -13.11 -4.09 3.65
CA PRO A 9 -13.07 -5.52 3.33
C PRO A 9 -13.87 -6.34 4.35
N ARG A 10 -14.50 -7.42 3.90
CA ARG A 10 -15.30 -8.30 4.76
C ARG A 10 -14.49 -8.88 5.92
N GLY A 11 -14.97 -8.66 7.13
CA GLY A 11 -14.32 -9.13 8.35
C GLY A 11 -13.10 -8.33 8.80
N ALA A 12 -12.79 -7.22 8.14
CA ALA A 12 -11.85 -6.24 8.67
C ALA A 12 -12.46 -5.52 9.88
N SER A 13 -11.61 -5.05 10.79
CA SER A 13 -12.03 -4.08 11.81
C SER A 13 -12.29 -2.73 11.14
N SER A 14 -13.19 -1.91 11.66
CA SER A 14 -13.49 -0.56 11.14
C SER A 14 -12.29 0.41 11.05
N LYS A 15 -11.14 0.00 11.59
CA LYS A 15 -9.86 0.74 11.50
C LYS A 15 -9.04 0.37 10.27
N TYR A 16 -9.42 -0.70 9.55
CA TYR A 16 -8.65 -1.26 8.44
C TYR A 16 -9.51 -1.35 7.20
N GLY A 17 -8.96 -0.92 6.09
CA GLY A 17 -9.67 -0.87 4.83
C GLY A 17 -8.90 -0.13 3.77
N ALA A 18 -9.61 0.43 2.83
CA ALA A 18 -9.07 1.28 1.80
C ALA A 18 -9.96 2.51 1.58
N PHE A 19 -9.38 3.57 1.08
CA PHE A 19 -10.11 4.70 0.52
C PHE A 19 -9.53 5.04 -0.85
N ARG A 20 -10.36 5.49 -1.75
CA ARG A 20 -9.98 5.99 -3.08
C ARG A 20 -10.43 7.43 -3.21
N CYS A 21 -9.56 8.30 -3.67
CA CYS A 21 -9.89 9.66 -4.06
C CYS A 21 -9.36 9.95 -5.47
N GLU A 22 -10.02 10.82 -6.18
CA GLU A 22 -9.52 11.39 -7.43
C GLU A 22 -8.67 12.63 -7.14
N VAL A 23 -7.56 12.72 -7.84
CA VAL A 23 -6.65 13.86 -7.80
C VAL A 23 -6.60 14.48 -9.18
N ALA A 24 -7.04 15.75 -9.28
CA ALA A 24 -6.78 16.55 -10.48
C ALA A 24 -5.29 16.92 -10.48
N VAL A 25 -4.60 16.58 -11.55
CA VAL A 25 -3.18 16.91 -11.73
C VAL A 25 -3.10 18.11 -12.66
N SER A 26 -2.59 19.22 -12.14
CA SER A 26 -2.27 20.41 -12.95
C SER A 26 -0.80 20.38 -13.37
N PRO A 27 -0.45 20.70 -14.61
CA PRO A 27 0.95 20.83 -15.02
C PRO A 27 1.62 21.96 -14.23
N GLY A 28 2.80 21.68 -13.71
CA GLY A 28 3.56 22.60 -12.85
C GLY A 28 4.20 23.81 -13.56
N ASP A 29 3.94 24.05 -14.83
CA ASP A 29 4.65 25.03 -15.66
C ASP A 29 3.94 26.38 -15.86
N GLY A 30 2.88 26.65 -15.13
CA GLY A 30 2.18 27.93 -15.18
C GLY A 30 1.54 28.27 -16.55
N ARG A 31 1.44 27.30 -17.47
CA ARG A 31 0.79 27.48 -18.77
C ARG A 31 -0.70 27.16 -18.66
N THR A 32 -1.47 28.20 -18.73
CA THR A 32 -2.93 28.34 -18.98
C THR A 32 -3.82 27.11 -18.75
N GLU A 33 -4.77 27.30 -17.84
CA GLU A 33 -5.87 26.40 -17.42
C GLU A 33 -6.71 25.76 -18.55
N ALA A 34 -6.53 26.15 -19.80
CA ALA A 34 -7.43 25.78 -20.90
C ALA A 34 -7.11 24.41 -21.55
N ALA A 35 -5.97 23.79 -21.31
CA ALA A 35 -5.53 22.61 -22.06
C ALA A 35 -5.67 21.26 -21.32
N HIS A 36 -6.15 21.22 -20.08
CA HIS A 36 -6.07 20.03 -19.22
C HIS A 36 -7.39 19.47 -18.71
N HIS A 37 -8.52 19.87 -19.27
CA HIS A 37 -9.81 19.24 -18.98
C HIS A 37 -9.94 17.80 -19.50
N ASP A 38 -9.04 17.36 -20.38
CA ASP A 38 -9.09 16.04 -21.03
C ASP A 38 -8.13 15.00 -20.43
N ALA A 39 -7.24 15.37 -19.50
CA ALA A 39 -6.37 14.38 -18.88
C ALA A 39 -7.15 13.54 -17.85
N PRO A 40 -7.13 12.19 -17.95
CA PRO A 40 -7.85 11.35 -17.00
C PRO A 40 -7.35 11.60 -15.58
N PRO A 41 -8.23 11.59 -14.58
CA PRO A 41 -7.85 11.81 -13.18
C PRO A 41 -6.89 10.73 -12.69
N LEU A 42 -6.05 11.09 -11.73
CA LEU A 42 -5.23 10.14 -10.98
C LEU A 42 -6.02 9.61 -9.81
N ALA A 43 -6.28 8.31 -9.78
CA ALA A 43 -6.85 7.66 -8.61
C ALA A 43 -5.76 7.40 -7.56
N VAL A 44 -5.91 7.95 -6.37
CA VAL A 44 -5.05 7.69 -5.22
C VAL A 44 -5.81 6.88 -4.19
N VAL A 45 -5.27 5.72 -3.84
CA VAL A 45 -5.87 4.73 -2.95
C VAL A 45 -4.99 4.54 -1.72
N GLY A 46 -5.50 4.92 -0.57
CA GLY A 46 -4.86 4.60 0.71
C GLY A 46 -5.33 3.24 1.22
N VAL A 47 -4.40 2.42 1.70
CA VAL A 47 -4.68 1.07 2.23
C VAL A 47 -4.09 0.93 3.62
N HIS A 48 -4.88 0.38 4.55
CA HIS A 48 -4.39 -0.06 5.86
C HIS A 48 -4.99 -1.42 6.19
N LEU A 49 -4.19 -2.48 6.16
CA LEU A 49 -4.63 -3.85 6.43
C LEU A 49 -4.38 -4.27 7.88
N ASP A 50 -5.11 -5.29 8.34
CA ASP A 50 -4.95 -5.86 9.69
C ASP A 50 -3.49 -6.34 9.94
N PRO A 51 -2.88 -6.02 11.09
CA PRO A 51 -1.50 -6.38 11.39
C PRO A 51 -1.31 -7.91 11.49
N ILE A 52 -0.13 -8.39 11.05
CA ILE A 52 0.23 -9.82 11.06
C ILE A 52 0.77 -10.26 12.42
N ASP A 53 1.41 -9.36 13.14
CA ASP A 53 2.14 -9.62 14.38
C ASP A 53 1.30 -9.42 15.65
N LYS A 54 0.01 -9.10 15.49
CA LYS A 54 -0.91 -8.85 16.61
C LYS A 54 -2.01 -9.89 16.65
N GLU A 55 -2.22 -10.46 17.81
CA GLU A 55 -3.34 -11.35 18.09
C GLU A 55 -4.54 -10.50 18.55
N ARG A 56 -5.70 -10.72 17.93
CA ARG A 56 -6.92 -10.02 18.31
C ARG A 56 -7.44 -10.61 19.63
N THR A 57 -7.57 -9.77 20.64
CA THR A 57 -8.17 -10.09 21.94
C THR A 57 -9.43 -9.24 22.16
N GLU A 58 -10.22 -9.57 23.17
CA GLU A 58 -11.40 -8.76 23.54
C GLU A 58 -11.04 -7.31 23.91
N SER A 59 -9.83 -7.07 24.43
CA SER A 59 -9.32 -5.75 24.79
C SER A 59 -8.53 -5.05 23.68
N GLY A 60 -8.39 -5.66 22.48
CA GLY A 60 -7.65 -5.11 21.35
C GLY A 60 -6.62 -6.07 20.79
N PHE A 61 -5.51 -5.53 20.26
CA PHE A 61 -4.42 -6.34 19.70
C PHE A 61 -3.27 -6.45 20.71
N VAL A 62 -2.78 -7.68 20.90
CA VAL A 62 -1.56 -7.98 21.68
C VAL A 62 -0.46 -8.39 20.71
N ARG A 63 0.75 -7.82 20.88
CA ARG A 63 1.91 -8.13 20.06
C ARG A 63 2.34 -9.59 20.27
N MET A 64 2.53 -10.32 19.19
CA MET A 64 3.02 -11.69 19.23
C MET A 64 4.55 -11.72 19.41
N GLY A 65 5.06 -12.73 20.11
CA GLY A 65 6.51 -12.98 20.16
C GLY A 65 7.07 -13.43 18.79
N PHE A 66 8.38 -13.28 18.59
CA PHE A 66 9.09 -13.53 17.33
C PHE A 66 8.71 -14.83 16.61
N LEU A 67 8.66 -15.97 17.31
CA LEU A 67 8.33 -17.27 16.70
C LEU A 67 6.90 -17.33 16.18
N ARG A 68 5.95 -16.70 16.87
CA ARG A 68 4.55 -16.61 16.42
C ARG A 68 4.42 -15.69 15.21
N SER A 69 5.11 -14.55 15.21
CA SER A 69 5.17 -13.64 14.07
C SER A 69 5.78 -14.32 12.85
N ALA A 70 6.90 -15.04 13.00
CA ALA A 70 7.51 -15.80 11.91
C ALA A 70 6.58 -16.88 11.34
N ARG A 71 5.86 -17.61 12.19
CA ARG A 71 4.85 -18.60 11.75
C ARG A 71 3.67 -17.93 11.03
N ALA A 72 3.23 -16.76 11.49
CA ALA A 72 2.16 -16.00 10.85
C ALA A 72 2.59 -15.52 9.46
N VAL A 73 3.81 -15.01 9.30
CA VAL A 73 4.40 -14.66 7.99
C VAL A 73 4.46 -15.88 7.07
N LEU A 74 4.96 -17.01 7.55
CA LEU A 74 5.02 -18.24 6.75
C LEU A 74 3.63 -18.72 6.33
N ARG A 75 2.65 -18.67 7.23
CA ARG A 75 1.25 -18.97 6.93
C ARG A 75 0.71 -18.02 5.85
N GLU A 76 0.98 -16.73 5.97
CA GLU A 76 0.59 -15.71 4.98
C GLU A 76 1.25 -15.97 3.61
N ALA A 77 2.48 -16.46 3.59
CA ALA A 77 3.17 -16.81 2.34
C ALA A 77 2.55 -18.04 1.64
N LEU A 78 2.06 -19.02 2.40
CA LEU A 78 1.63 -20.32 1.90
C LEU A 78 0.11 -20.46 1.76
N THR A 79 -0.68 -19.82 2.61
CA THR A 79 -2.14 -20.00 2.67
C THR A 79 -2.91 -18.69 2.44
N SER A 80 -4.22 -18.82 2.20
CA SER A 80 -5.12 -17.66 2.16
C SER A 80 -5.44 -17.20 3.58
N THR A 81 -5.16 -15.95 3.87
CA THR A 81 -5.39 -15.28 5.15
C THR A 81 -6.45 -14.18 5.00
N PRO A 82 -6.95 -13.60 6.10
CA PRO A 82 -7.83 -12.43 6.03
C PRO A 82 -7.22 -11.29 5.20
N ARG A 83 -5.92 -10.98 5.37
CA ARG A 83 -5.22 -9.93 4.60
C ARG A 83 -5.19 -10.23 3.11
N SER A 84 -4.80 -11.46 2.73
CA SER A 84 -4.78 -11.83 1.31
C SER A 84 -6.18 -11.86 0.69
N ARG A 85 -7.25 -12.06 1.48
CA ARG A 85 -8.62 -11.87 1.03
C ARG A 85 -8.95 -10.39 0.90
N ALA A 86 -8.61 -9.57 1.91
CA ALA A 86 -8.82 -8.12 1.86
C ALA A 86 -8.11 -7.49 0.65
N ALA A 87 -6.86 -7.87 0.37
CA ALA A 87 -6.16 -7.39 -0.82
C ALA A 87 -6.88 -7.77 -2.12
N ARG A 88 -7.46 -8.97 -2.22
CA ARG A 88 -8.28 -9.36 -3.39
C ARG A 88 -9.58 -8.56 -3.49
N GLU A 89 -10.22 -8.30 -2.36
CA GLU A 89 -11.44 -7.50 -2.32
C GLU A 89 -11.15 -6.04 -2.71
N VAL A 90 -10.03 -5.47 -2.24
CA VAL A 90 -9.56 -4.13 -2.64
C VAL A 90 -9.27 -4.10 -4.15
N THR A 91 -8.52 -5.06 -4.70
CA THR A 91 -8.24 -5.09 -6.15
C THR A 91 -9.51 -5.31 -6.98
N PHE A 92 -10.44 -6.13 -6.51
CA PHE A 92 -11.74 -6.30 -7.16
C PHE A 92 -12.56 -4.99 -7.12
N TRP A 93 -12.60 -4.33 -5.97
CA TRP A 93 -13.26 -3.03 -5.86
C TRP A 93 -12.65 -1.99 -6.81
N LEU A 94 -11.32 -1.90 -6.88
CA LEU A 94 -10.63 -1.01 -7.81
C LEU A 94 -10.94 -1.35 -9.28
N SER A 95 -11.08 -2.62 -9.63
CA SER A 95 -11.42 -3.03 -10.99
C SER A 95 -12.85 -2.65 -11.42
N THR A 96 -13.70 -2.18 -10.51
CA THR A 96 -15.03 -1.62 -10.85
C THR A 96 -14.98 -0.18 -11.31
N TRP A 97 -13.80 0.45 -11.24
CA TRP A 97 -13.55 1.81 -11.68
C TRP A 97 -12.76 1.79 -12.99
N ASP A 98 -13.08 2.71 -13.87
CA ASP A 98 -12.37 2.86 -15.16
C ASP A 98 -11.19 3.83 -15.00
N ASP A 99 -10.29 3.52 -14.07
CA ASP A 99 -9.16 4.36 -13.76
C ASP A 99 -8.00 4.06 -14.70
N GLU A 100 -7.59 5.02 -15.50
CA GLU A 100 -6.42 4.88 -16.40
C GLU A 100 -5.09 5.01 -15.66
N ARG A 101 -5.08 5.67 -14.48
CA ARG A 101 -3.90 5.92 -13.66
C ARG A 101 -4.23 5.71 -12.18
N VAL A 102 -3.56 4.77 -11.54
CA VAL A 102 -3.83 4.39 -10.14
C VAL A 102 -2.55 4.31 -9.35
N ILE A 103 -2.53 4.95 -8.18
CA ILE A 103 -1.52 4.74 -7.13
C ILE A 103 -2.21 4.14 -5.91
N VAL A 104 -1.71 3.01 -5.41
CA VAL A 104 -2.18 2.35 -4.18
C VAL A 104 -1.06 2.37 -3.17
N ALA A 105 -1.21 3.09 -2.07
CA ALA A 105 -0.17 3.26 -1.07
C ALA A 105 -0.69 3.03 0.35
N GLY A 106 0.18 2.56 1.25
CA GLY A 106 -0.14 2.47 2.66
C GLY A 106 0.51 1.30 3.40
N ASP A 107 0.02 1.07 4.62
CA ASP A 107 0.45 -0.02 5.48
C ASP A 107 -0.35 -1.30 5.18
N PHE A 108 0.33 -2.25 4.52
CA PHE A 108 -0.23 -3.56 4.22
C PHE A 108 -0.09 -4.54 5.39
N ASN A 109 0.62 -4.13 6.45
CA ASN A 109 0.87 -4.93 7.65
C ASN A 109 1.36 -6.36 7.34
N THR A 110 2.10 -6.54 6.25
CA THR A 110 2.67 -7.81 5.81
C THR A 110 3.98 -7.57 5.07
N VAL A 111 4.85 -8.58 5.04
CA VAL A 111 6.18 -8.43 4.43
C VAL A 111 6.18 -8.83 2.95
N PRO A 112 7.21 -8.45 2.17
CA PRO A 112 7.42 -8.93 0.81
C PRO A 112 7.31 -10.47 0.72
N PHE A 113 6.98 -10.99 -0.49
CA PHE A 113 6.84 -12.41 -0.80
C PHE A 113 5.64 -13.15 -0.17
N THR A 114 4.81 -12.48 0.62
CA THR A 114 3.53 -13.05 1.08
C THR A 114 2.50 -13.12 -0.04
N ARG A 115 1.41 -13.87 0.18
CA ARG A 115 0.31 -13.97 -0.81
C ARG A 115 -0.35 -12.63 -1.08
N THR A 116 -0.46 -11.78 -0.06
CA THR A 116 -0.98 -10.42 -0.18
C THR A 116 -0.18 -9.62 -1.18
N ILE A 117 1.14 -9.51 -0.98
CA ILE A 117 2.02 -8.72 -1.86
C ILE A 117 2.16 -9.37 -3.24
N ARG A 118 2.26 -10.71 -3.33
CA ARG A 118 2.23 -11.38 -4.62
C ARG A 118 0.94 -11.17 -5.41
N HIS A 119 -0.20 -11.02 -4.72
CA HIS A 119 -1.45 -10.68 -5.38
C HIS A 119 -1.41 -9.25 -5.94
N MET A 120 -0.99 -8.29 -5.13
CA MET A 120 -0.82 -6.89 -5.59
C MET A 120 0.12 -6.81 -6.80
N ASN A 121 1.25 -7.48 -6.75
CA ASN A 121 2.25 -7.50 -7.83
C ASN A 121 1.78 -8.17 -9.15
N ARG A 122 0.63 -8.82 -9.17
CA ARG A 122 0.03 -9.32 -10.42
C ARG A 122 -0.81 -8.28 -11.13
N HIS A 123 -1.26 -7.26 -10.42
CA HIS A 123 -2.14 -6.22 -10.93
C HIS A 123 -1.44 -4.88 -11.05
N PHE A 124 -0.39 -4.65 -10.27
CA PHE A 124 0.30 -3.37 -10.13
C PHE A 124 1.81 -3.52 -10.20
N GLY A 125 2.49 -2.50 -10.68
CA GLY A 125 3.92 -2.31 -10.46
C GLY A 125 4.17 -1.93 -8.99
N GLU A 126 5.26 -2.39 -8.40
CA GLU A 126 5.68 -2.01 -7.05
C GLU A 126 6.80 -0.97 -7.12
N ALA A 127 6.65 0.18 -6.46
CA ALA A 127 7.55 1.31 -6.63
C ALA A 127 8.99 1.03 -6.19
N LEU A 128 9.21 0.31 -5.09
CA LEU A 128 10.57 -0.03 -4.63
C LEU A 128 11.21 -1.21 -5.38
N ARG A 129 10.48 -1.88 -6.28
CA ARG A 129 11.05 -3.02 -7.01
C ARG A 129 12.19 -2.57 -7.91
N GLY A 130 13.37 -3.16 -7.73
CA GLY A 130 14.59 -2.86 -8.48
C GLY A 130 15.36 -1.65 -7.96
N THR A 131 14.99 -1.08 -6.81
CA THR A 131 15.80 -0.10 -6.09
C THR A 131 16.71 -0.77 -5.06
N GLY A 132 17.68 -0.02 -4.52
CA GLY A 132 18.52 -0.48 -3.41
C GLY A 132 17.70 -0.80 -2.15
N ASP A 133 16.61 -0.06 -1.91
CA ASP A 133 15.80 -0.11 -0.68
C ASP A 133 14.72 -1.21 -0.71
N TYR A 134 14.73 -2.07 -1.75
CA TYR A 134 13.66 -3.08 -1.94
C TYR A 134 13.42 -3.99 -0.74
N LEU A 135 14.46 -4.31 0.02
CA LEU A 135 14.38 -5.18 1.20
C LEU A 135 14.49 -4.42 2.53
N ASP A 136 14.67 -3.11 2.49
CA ASP A 136 14.83 -2.30 3.70
C ASP A 136 13.51 -2.16 4.44
N GLY A 137 13.60 -2.14 5.77
CA GLY A 137 12.43 -2.12 6.63
C GLY A 137 11.81 -0.74 6.76
N THR A 138 10.49 -0.68 6.77
CA THR A 138 9.75 0.56 6.99
C THR A 138 9.23 0.71 8.42
N TYR A 139 9.03 -0.39 9.16
CA TYR A 139 8.57 -0.35 10.56
C TYR A 139 9.74 -0.54 11.52
N TRP A 140 10.18 0.54 12.19
CA TRP A 140 11.38 0.54 13.03
C TRP A 140 11.13 0.28 14.53
N LYS A 141 9.87 0.28 14.98
CA LYS A 141 9.48 0.11 16.39
C LYS A 141 9.42 -1.35 16.83
N VAL A 142 10.30 -2.19 16.28
CA VAL A 142 10.45 -3.61 16.67
C VAL A 142 11.70 -3.81 17.51
N ASP A 143 11.59 -4.65 18.56
CA ASP A 143 12.75 -5.13 19.27
C ASP A 143 13.44 -6.20 18.42
N GLY A 144 14.45 -5.82 17.66
CA GLY A 144 15.17 -6.74 16.79
C GLY A 144 16.04 -6.03 15.78
N ARG A 145 16.91 -6.80 15.14
CA ARG A 145 17.87 -6.30 14.15
C ARG A 145 17.31 -6.24 12.73
N ILE A 146 16.16 -6.84 12.49
CA ILE A 146 15.52 -6.88 11.17
C ILE A 146 14.23 -6.09 11.26
N LEU A 147 14.20 -4.97 10.56
CA LEU A 147 13.03 -4.14 10.43
C LEU A 147 12.15 -4.72 9.31
N PRO A 148 10.87 -5.03 9.56
CA PRO A 148 10.00 -5.49 8.50
C PRO A 148 9.60 -4.34 7.58
N ARG A 149 9.62 -4.57 6.25
CA ARG A 149 8.98 -3.69 5.28
C ARG A 149 7.50 -4.06 5.20
N ILE A 150 6.64 -3.17 5.61
CA ILE A 150 5.18 -3.37 5.64
C ILE A 150 4.41 -2.28 4.92
N ASP A 151 5.09 -1.21 4.54
CA ASP A 151 4.55 -0.10 3.75
C ASP A 151 4.94 -0.28 2.28
N PHE A 152 3.98 -0.05 1.40
CA PHE A 152 4.16 -0.25 -0.04
C PHE A 152 3.50 0.87 -0.84
N ILE A 153 4.08 1.16 -1.99
CA ILE A 153 3.47 1.96 -3.05
C ILE A 153 3.39 1.08 -4.29
N PHE A 154 2.18 0.89 -4.78
CA PHE A 154 1.87 0.21 -6.04
C PHE A 154 1.31 1.21 -7.03
N TYR A 155 1.48 0.93 -8.32
CA TYR A 155 0.97 1.79 -9.39
C TYR A 155 0.55 0.98 -10.60
N ALA A 156 -0.39 1.53 -11.37
CA ALA A 156 -0.84 0.95 -12.62
C ALA A 156 -1.28 2.03 -13.62
N GLY A 157 -1.41 1.62 -14.87
CA GLY A 157 -1.84 2.49 -15.96
C GLY A 157 -0.71 3.33 -16.54
N ALA A 158 -1.06 4.46 -17.12
CA ALA A 158 -0.12 5.36 -17.76
C ALA A 158 0.68 6.17 -16.73
N LEU A 159 1.49 5.48 -15.94
CA LEU A 159 2.42 6.04 -14.95
C LEU A 159 3.81 5.46 -15.17
N GLU A 160 4.82 6.30 -15.29
CA GLU A 160 6.21 5.89 -15.33
C GLU A 160 6.90 6.24 -14.01
N ARG A 161 7.41 5.25 -13.28
CA ARG A 161 8.17 5.49 -12.06
C ARG A 161 9.56 6.01 -12.41
N VAL A 162 9.88 7.21 -11.94
CA VAL A 162 11.19 7.86 -12.09
C VAL A 162 12.12 7.44 -10.98
N ASP A 163 11.66 7.55 -9.74
CA ASP A 163 12.44 7.24 -8.54
C ASP A 163 11.55 6.69 -7.42
N ALA A 164 12.15 5.95 -6.50
CA ALA A 164 11.49 5.53 -5.27
C ALA A 164 12.53 5.14 -4.20
N GLY A 165 12.20 5.41 -2.94
CA GLY A 165 13.08 5.12 -1.83
C GLY A 165 12.38 5.15 -0.47
N ILE A 166 13.15 4.86 0.57
CA ILE A 166 12.76 4.96 1.98
C ILE A 166 13.52 6.12 2.59
N ILE A 167 12.80 7.02 3.26
CA ILE A 167 13.42 8.14 3.99
C ILE A 167 13.63 7.69 5.43
N GLU A 168 14.88 7.50 5.85
CA GLU A 168 15.24 7.12 7.22
C GLU A 168 15.09 8.27 8.22
N GLU A 169 13.90 8.86 8.27
CA GLU A 169 13.54 9.93 9.20
C GLU A 169 12.47 9.44 10.17
N LYS A 170 12.76 9.52 11.47
CA LYS A 170 11.89 9.04 12.54
C LYS A 170 10.81 10.07 12.90
N ALA A 171 9.81 10.22 12.06
CA ALA A 171 8.66 11.08 12.32
C ALA A 171 7.48 10.36 13.04
N GLY A 172 7.55 9.05 13.20
CA GLY A 172 6.52 8.20 13.82
C GLY A 172 7.09 6.87 14.26
N ASP A 173 6.45 5.77 13.95
CA ASP A 173 6.94 4.40 14.12
C ASP A 173 7.23 3.69 12.80
N HIS A 174 7.00 4.38 11.68
CA HIS A 174 7.34 3.95 10.32
C HIS A 174 8.28 4.97 9.67
N TYR A 175 9.14 4.48 8.76
CA TYR A 175 9.86 5.31 7.81
C TYR A 175 8.97 5.61 6.60
N PRO A 176 8.94 6.85 6.10
CA PRO A 176 8.21 7.19 4.88
C PRO A 176 8.75 6.44 3.66
N VAL A 177 7.85 5.85 2.88
CA VAL A 177 8.13 5.37 1.53
C VAL A 177 7.70 6.46 0.55
N VAL A 178 8.57 6.80 -0.37
CA VAL A 178 8.32 7.84 -1.39
C VAL A 178 8.50 7.26 -2.79
N ALA A 179 7.77 7.81 -3.75
CA ALA A 179 7.95 7.50 -5.16
C ALA A 179 7.59 8.70 -6.02
N GLU A 180 8.34 8.88 -7.08
CA GLU A 180 8.12 9.90 -8.11
C GLU A 180 7.66 9.25 -9.40
N PHE A 181 6.63 9.82 -10.01
CA PHE A 181 6.03 9.34 -11.24
C PHE A 181 5.93 10.45 -12.27
N LEU A 182 6.24 10.12 -13.53
CA LEU A 182 5.83 10.90 -14.68
C LEU A 182 4.39 10.53 -15.06
N LEU A 183 3.63 11.55 -15.40
CA LEU A 183 2.28 11.47 -15.92
C LEU A 183 2.37 11.85 -17.41
N PRO A 184 2.39 10.86 -18.32
CA PRO A 184 2.46 11.11 -19.75
C PRO A 184 1.19 11.78 -20.29
#